data_805d1ba2d756efab537243d275945937
#
_entry.id   805d1ba2d756efab537243d275945937
#
_cell.length_a   1.000
_cell.length_b   1.000
_cell.length_c   1.000
_cell.angle_alpha   90.00
_cell.angle_beta   90.00
_cell.angle_gamma   90.00
#
_symmetry.space_group_name_H-M   'P 1'
#
loop_
_entity.id
_entity.type
_entity.pdbx_description
1 polymer ?
#
loop_
_entity_poly.entity_id
_entity_poly.type
_entity_poly.pdbx_seq_one_letter_code
_entity_poly.pdbx_strand_id
1 'polypeptide(L)'
;MTCLLRPFSSGRLFGSLLLLVALLLLSAAPAAAQRYVATEAALDGGGGLVQQGDLTLISSLATTPVGTARSGRYVLYSGLPSPLAGQAAILIVHDPTAGGPAEEGVPRGVTARIVTNNAPLASATLYYRAGPSAEPTALEMTADADGFAATIPGTAVGAAGLTYSFLVVDEAGATIRAPRRGVYSLPVRLGDASLRTPEPQPGGATPSAYRLLSIPIVLDDPSPESVLGDDIPTLANASVYDTEVARLFEPIGTRVAEYPGTGDFELGRAFWLIVRETVEAIDAGGGTAGALNEPVDLRLNEGWNFIGTPFTTAVPVENLQTASGAALTLRSYGADGYNTPDTPVTALQPFAGYAVFVEAATTLTVQPPGTNADAAPAAARTARQSAVSWRLRIRGTARGGWDADNVAAVHADALDGWDARDWPEPPSMGSGLRIAFDAPQSAPADVALSADVRSPSGRGHAWAFTVATDAAGPVRLSVEGVEQVPATFEAWLVDPTTRASWNLRASPRARLEVLSDGATRPMRLVVGTSAYVQEALRDLKALPLEYVLHPPYPNPSAGPVAFQVGLPEDDRVTVEVYNILGQRIARVKDGEPMTAGVHTVVWDASRLASGVYFVRMEAGTYRKTQKLVRIR
;
A
#
# COMPACT_ATOMS: atom_id res chain seq x y z
N MET A 1 -19.24 50.33 -9.03
CA MET A 1 -17.89 50.03 -8.55
C MET A 1 -17.05 49.61 -9.74
N THR A 2 -15.98 50.28 -9.96
CA THR A 2 -15.17 50.51 -11.16
C THR A 2 -14.49 49.23 -11.66
N CYS A 3 -14.81 48.79 -12.87
CA CYS A 3 -14.06 47.76 -13.58
C CYS A 3 -13.25 48.45 -14.70
N LEU A 4 -11.93 48.43 -14.57
CA LEU A 4 -10.97 48.98 -15.52
C LEU A 4 -10.92 48.08 -16.77
N LEU A 5 -11.40 48.58 -17.88
CA LEU A 5 -11.22 47.99 -19.21
C LEU A 5 -9.91 48.49 -19.81
N ARG A 6 -8.98 47.62 -20.10
CA ARG A 6 -7.87 47.84 -21.04
C ARG A 6 -8.29 47.41 -22.46
N PRO A 7 -7.86 48.12 -23.52
CA PRO A 7 -8.29 47.82 -24.88
C PRO A 7 -7.54 46.61 -25.46
N PHE A 8 -8.27 45.70 -26.05
CA PHE A 8 -7.73 44.56 -26.80
C PHE A 8 -8.21 44.60 -28.27
N SER A 9 -7.33 44.13 -29.14
CA SER A 9 -7.41 44.15 -30.59
C SER A 9 -8.61 43.43 -31.22
N SER A 10 -8.94 43.80 -32.40
CA SER A 10 -10.13 43.67 -33.24
C SER A 10 -10.74 42.27 -33.53
N GLY A 11 -10.39 41.22 -32.77
CA GLY A 11 -11.00 39.87 -33.00
C GLY A 11 -11.97 39.42 -31.93
N ARG A 12 -12.25 40.18 -30.89
CA ARG A 12 -13.06 39.76 -29.74
C ARG A 12 -14.41 40.42 -29.53
N LEU A 13 -14.83 41.26 -30.48
CA LEU A 13 -16.09 42.03 -30.37
C LEU A 13 -17.36 41.14 -30.46
N PHE A 14 -17.31 40.02 -31.15
CA PHE A 14 -18.47 39.14 -31.29
C PHE A 14 -18.81 38.33 -30.03
N GLY A 15 -17.82 37.85 -29.30
CA GLY A 15 -18.02 37.15 -28.04
C GLY A 15 -18.61 38.02 -26.93
N SER A 16 -18.22 39.31 -26.91
CA SER A 16 -18.73 40.27 -25.92
C SER A 16 -20.17 40.69 -26.21
N LEU A 17 -20.59 40.68 -27.45
CA LEU A 17 -21.97 40.99 -27.82
C LEU A 17 -22.98 39.88 -27.45
N LEU A 18 -22.58 38.61 -27.58
CA LEU A 18 -23.42 37.47 -27.17
C LEU A 18 -23.54 37.43 -25.63
N LEU A 19 -22.50 37.73 -24.88
CA LEU A 19 -22.55 37.85 -23.42
C LEU A 19 -23.48 39.00 -22.99
N LEU A 20 -23.49 40.10 -23.72
CA LEU A 20 -24.34 41.26 -23.45
C LEU A 20 -25.80 40.96 -23.72
N VAL A 21 -26.13 40.21 -24.82
CA VAL A 21 -27.47 39.80 -25.15
C VAL A 21 -28.00 38.76 -24.15
N ALA A 22 -27.17 37.83 -23.69
CA ALA A 22 -27.53 36.90 -22.63
C ALA A 22 -27.77 37.59 -21.29
N LEU A 23 -26.98 38.60 -20.94
CA LEU A 23 -27.18 39.43 -19.74
C LEU A 23 -28.44 40.33 -19.86
N LEU A 24 -28.76 40.87 -21.04
CA LEU A 24 -29.95 41.70 -21.27
C LEU A 24 -31.24 40.89 -21.23
N LEU A 25 -31.24 39.63 -21.67
CA LEU A 25 -32.40 38.73 -21.56
C LEU A 25 -32.63 38.24 -20.13
N LEU A 26 -31.58 38.20 -19.27
CA LEU A 26 -31.69 37.88 -17.87
C LEU A 26 -32.18 39.05 -17.00
N SER A 27 -32.07 40.30 -17.48
CA SER A 27 -32.52 41.49 -16.75
C SER A 27 -34.00 41.78 -16.84
N ALA A 28 -34.76 41.03 -17.63
CA ALA A 28 -36.20 41.21 -17.86
C ALA A 28 -37.11 40.35 -16.96
N ALA A 29 -36.55 39.58 -16.01
CA ALA A 29 -37.34 38.79 -15.04
C ALA A 29 -37.34 39.44 -13.66
N PRO A 30 -38.50 39.53 -12.94
CA PRO A 30 -38.53 40.14 -11.62
C PRO A 30 -37.88 39.24 -10.56
N ALA A 31 -36.91 39.79 -9.93
CA ALA A 31 -36.39 39.56 -8.59
C ALA A 31 -36.33 38.12 -7.99
N ALA A 32 -35.31 37.38 -8.36
CA ALA A 32 -34.51 36.58 -7.44
C ALA A 32 -33.10 36.41 -8.03
N ALA A 33 -32.17 37.28 -7.64
CA ALA A 33 -30.81 37.25 -8.16
C ALA A 33 -30.06 36.04 -7.60
N GLN A 34 -30.03 34.96 -8.32
CA GLN A 34 -29.03 33.90 -8.10
C GLN A 34 -27.77 34.25 -8.91
N ARG A 35 -26.67 34.46 -8.20
CA ARG A 35 -25.34 34.67 -8.78
C ARG A 35 -24.85 33.34 -9.36
N TYR A 36 -24.65 33.30 -10.67
CA TYR A 36 -23.92 32.24 -11.32
C TYR A 36 -22.43 32.63 -11.41
N VAL A 37 -21.57 31.79 -10.88
CA VAL A 37 -20.12 31.90 -11.06
C VAL A 37 -19.71 30.80 -12.01
N ALA A 38 -19.37 31.14 -13.25
CA ALA A 38 -18.69 30.21 -14.14
C ALA A 38 -17.21 30.22 -13.75
N THR A 39 -16.77 29.18 -13.07
CA THR A 39 -15.36 28.92 -12.85
C THR A 39 -14.83 28.14 -14.04
N GLU A 40 -13.95 28.81 -14.82
CA GLU A 40 -13.15 28.27 -15.92
C GLU A 40 -13.88 27.40 -16.96
N ALA A 41 -14.57 28.04 -17.87
CA ALA A 41 -14.83 27.47 -19.17
C ALA A 41 -13.85 28.09 -20.18
N ALA A 42 -12.92 27.30 -20.68
CA ALA A 42 -12.16 27.67 -21.86
C ALA A 42 -13.15 27.76 -23.04
N LEU A 43 -13.48 28.96 -23.48
CA LEU A 43 -14.31 29.24 -24.65
C LEU A 43 -13.45 29.08 -25.91
N ASP A 44 -13.18 27.85 -26.30
CA ASP A 44 -12.66 27.55 -27.63
C ASP A 44 -13.84 27.18 -28.53
N GLY A 45 -14.29 28.17 -29.29
CA GLY A 45 -15.08 28.04 -30.52
C GLY A 45 -16.28 27.06 -30.53
N GLY A 46 -16.96 26.83 -29.39
CA GLY A 46 -18.02 25.84 -29.29
C GLY A 46 -19.43 26.40 -29.12
N GLY A 47 -20.43 25.62 -29.45
CA GLY A 47 -21.82 25.90 -29.17
C GLY A 47 -22.31 25.22 -27.89
N GLY A 48 -23.36 25.69 -27.25
CA GLY A 48 -23.89 25.13 -26.00
C GLY A 48 -25.42 25.15 -25.93
N LEU A 49 -25.96 24.22 -25.14
CA LEU A 49 -27.35 24.17 -24.75
C LEU A 49 -27.44 24.53 -23.26
N VAL A 50 -28.20 25.54 -22.92
CA VAL A 50 -28.53 25.89 -21.53
C VAL A 50 -30.03 25.73 -21.33
N GLN A 51 -30.47 24.98 -20.34
CA GLN A 51 -31.85 24.82 -19.98
C GLN A 51 -32.11 25.30 -18.56
N GLN A 52 -33.08 26.17 -18.39
CA GLN A 52 -33.55 26.63 -17.09
C GLN A 52 -35.10 26.66 -17.10
N GLY A 53 -35.73 25.76 -16.36
CA GLY A 53 -37.17 25.55 -16.44
C GLY A 53 -37.54 25.15 -17.87
N ASP A 54 -38.53 25.84 -18.43
CA ASP A 54 -38.99 25.61 -19.81
C ASP A 54 -38.16 26.33 -20.89
N LEU A 55 -37.10 27.05 -20.50
CA LEU A 55 -36.24 27.78 -21.41
C LEU A 55 -35.02 26.96 -21.82
N THR A 56 -34.91 26.65 -23.09
CA THR A 56 -33.77 26.00 -23.70
C THR A 56 -33.01 26.96 -24.60
N LEU A 57 -31.75 27.29 -24.30
CA LEU A 57 -30.89 28.10 -25.16
C LEU A 57 -29.86 27.21 -25.86
N ILE A 58 -29.91 27.19 -27.19
CA ILE A 58 -28.93 26.51 -28.04
C ILE A 58 -28.08 27.56 -28.74
N SER A 59 -26.77 27.59 -28.47
CA SER A 59 -25.84 28.46 -29.19
C SER A 59 -24.72 27.64 -29.84
N SER A 60 -24.31 28.05 -31.01
CA SER A 60 -23.33 27.37 -31.83
C SER A 60 -22.40 28.33 -32.54
N LEU A 61 -21.09 28.12 -32.35
CA LEU A 61 -20.04 28.93 -33.00
C LEU A 61 -18.95 28.14 -33.72
N ALA A 62 -18.96 26.81 -33.71
CA ALA A 62 -17.97 25.99 -34.42
C ALA A 62 -18.46 24.60 -34.80
N THR A 63 -17.78 24.00 -35.77
CA THR A 63 -18.12 22.74 -36.43
C THR A 63 -17.59 21.48 -35.73
N THR A 64 -16.86 21.59 -34.60
CA THR A 64 -16.31 20.45 -33.88
C THR A 64 -16.84 20.38 -32.45
N PRO A 65 -17.24 19.19 -31.94
CA PRO A 65 -17.72 19.02 -30.59
C PRO A 65 -16.54 19.11 -29.58
N VAL A 66 -16.69 19.89 -28.49
CA VAL A 66 -15.62 20.22 -27.57
C VAL A 66 -15.81 19.67 -26.15
N GLY A 67 -16.93 19.06 -25.79
CA GLY A 67 -17.03 18.40 -24.48
C GLY A 67 -18.33 18.62 -23.70
N THR A 68 -18.37 18.13 -22.47
CA THR A 68 -19.50 18.20 -21.55
C THR A 68 -19.04 18.83 -20.23
N ALA A 69 -19.73 19.85 -19.73
CA ALA A 69 -19.52 20.42 -18.40
C ALA A 69 -20.72 20.10 -17.50
N ARG A 70 -20.46 19.77 -16.23
CA ARG A 70 -21.49 19.48 -15.23
C ARG A 70 -21.40 20.44 -14.06
N SER A 71 -22.51 20.92 -13.56
CA SER A 71 -22.62 21.65 -12.31
C SER A 71 -23.99 21.40 -11.67
N GLY A 72 -24.02 20.63 -10.60
CA GLY A 72 -25.26 20.34 -9.87
C GLY A 72 -26.38 19.78 -10.76
N ARG A 73 -27.51 20.47 -10.82
CA ARG A 73 -28.71 20.09 -11.62
C ARG A 73 -28.55 20.25 -13.12
N TYR A 74 -27.45 20.79 -13.62
CA TYR A 74 -27.32 21.16 -15.03
C TYR A 74 -26.21 20.39 -15.71
N VAL A 75 -26.51 19.88 -16.91
CA VAL A 75 -25.52 19.30 -17.82
C VAL A 75 -25.43 20.19 -19.04
N LEU A 76 -24.25 20.79 -19.27
CA LEU A 76 -23.97 21.57 -20.45
C LEU A 76 -23.31 20.67 -21.50
N TYR A 77 -23.97 20.50 -22.63
CA TYR A 77 -23.39 19.82 -23.79
C TYR A 77 -22.83 20.88 -24.73
N SER A 78 -21.53 20.91 -24.95
CA SER A 78 -20.91 21.78 -25.94
C SER A 78 -20.56 20.99 -27.20
N GLY A 79 -21.02 21.47 -28.30
CA GLY A 79 -20.85 20.90 -29.65
C GLY A 79 -22.16 20.90 -30.42
N LEU A 80 -22.08 21.49 -31.59
CA LEU A 80 -23.24 21.52 -32.44
C LEU A 80 -23.52 20.19 -33.07
N PRO A 81 -24.83 19.88 -33.26
CA PRO A 81 -25.20 19.28 -34.52
C PRO A 81 -25.00 20.35 -35.60
N SER A 82 -24.12 20.10 -36.57
CA SER A 82 -24.06 20.93 -37.77
C SER A 82 -25.47 21.08 -38.33
N PRO A 83 -25.95 22.28 -38.69
CA PRO A 83 -27.17 22.40 -39.39
C PRO A 83 -26.93 22.00 -40.85
N LEU A 84 -26.66 20.73 -41.10
CA LEU A 84 -26.92 20.15 -42.40
C LEU A 84 -28.44 20.12 -42.51
N ALA A 85 -28.98 21.04 -43.28
CA ALA A 85 -30.37 21.13 -43.59
C ALA A 85 -30.92 19.73 -43.95
N GLY A 86 -31.78 19.18 -43.09
CA GLY A 86 -32.49 17.95 -43.33
C GLY A 86 -32.08 16.72 -42.54
N GLN A 87 -31.05 16.75 -41.64
CA GLN A 87 -30.78 15.61 -40.77
C GLN A 87 -31.49 15.78 -39.42
N ALA A 88 -32.24 14.75 -39.06
CA ALA A 88 -32.91 14.65 -37.76
C ALA A 88 -31.89 14.58 -36.62
N ALA A 89 -31.92 15.54 -35.70
CA ALA A 89 -31.11 15.52 -34.49
C ALA A 89 -31.93 14.90 -33.36
N ILE A 90 -31.41 13.82 -32.78
CA ILE A 90 -31.97 13.21 -31.57
C ILE A 90 -31.20 13.71 -30.38
N LEU A 91 -31.89 14.22 -29.35
CA LEU A 91 -31.31 14.60 -28.05
C LEU A 91 -31.97 13.76 -26.95
N ILE A 92 -31.17 13.09 -26.14
CA ILE A 92 -31.61 12.37 -24.94
C ILE A 92 -31.25 13.21 -23.73
N VAL A 93 -32.26 13.64 -22.98
CA VAL A 93 -32.12 14.38 -21.71
C VAL A 93 -32.52 13.44 -20.59
N HIS A 94 -31.60 13.19 -19.68
CA HIS A 94 -31.79 12.29 -18.56
C HIS A 94 -31.04 12.80 -17.35
N ASP A 95 -31.68 12.74 -16.18
CA ASP A 95 -31.06 13.02 -14.89
C ASP A 95 -30.82 11.67 -14.16
N PRO A 96 -29.58 11.18 -14.09
CA PRO A 96 -29.28 9.91 -13.43
C PRO A 96 -29.49 9.96 -11.92
N THR A 97 -29.57 11.15 -11.32
CA THR A 97 -29.76 11.33 -9.87
C THR A 97 -31.23 11.41 -9.47
N ALA A 98 -32.14 11.49 -10.43
CA ALA A 98 -33.58 11.56 -10.16
C ALA A 98 -34.03 10.29 -9.39
N GLY A 99 -34.66 10.52 -8.24
CA GLY A 99 -35.20 9.45 -7.38
C GLY A 99 -34.20 8.82 -6.42
N GLY A 100 -32.98 9.36 -6.28
CA GLY A 100 -31.99 8.88 -5.31
C GLY A 100 -31.41 7.50 -5.61
N PRO A 101 -30.76 6.85 -4.61
CA PRO A 101 -30.26 5.48 -4.72
C PRO A 101 -31.37 4.49 -5.10
N ALA A 102 -31.02 3.42 -5.78
CA ALA A 102 -31.93 2.30 -6.02
C ALA A 102 -31.99 1.43 -4.76
N GLU A 103 -33.19 0.97 -4.39
CA GLU A 103 -33.35 0.04 -3.26
C GLU A 103 -33.16 -1.40 -3.74
N GLU A 104 -32.39 -2.19 -3.01
CA GLU A 104 -32.13 -3.59 -3.32
C GLU A 104 -33.42 -4.39 -3.48
N GLY A 105 -33.49 -5.21 -4.52
CA GLY A 105 -34.66 -6.05 -4.81
C GLY A 105 -35.90 -5.29 -5.28
N VAL A 106 -35.87 -3.95 -5.31
CA VAL A 106 -37.01 -3.11 -5.72
C VAL A 106 -36.85 -2.72 -7.19
N PRO A 107 -37.89 -2.88 -8.03
CA PRO A 107 -37.85 -2.43 -9.42
C PRO A 107 -37.54 -0.93 -9.50
N ARG A 108 -36.64 -0.55 -10.43
CA ARG A 108 -36.23 0.84 -10.62
C ARG A 108 -36.77 1.41 -11.92
N GLY A 109 -37.67 2.38 -11.83
CA GLY A 109 -38.08 3.19 -12.95
C GLY A 109 -36.97 4.13 -13.43
N VAL A 110 -36.75 4.16 -14.73
CA VAL A 110 -35.79 5.06 -15.39
C VAL A 110 -36.50 5.80 -16.49
N THR A 111 -36.45 7.13 -16.47
CA THR A 111 -37.12 8.01 -17.46
C THR A 111 -36.08 8.81 -18.24
N ALA A 112 -36.37 9.07 -19.50
CA ALA A 112 -35.58 9.97 -20.34
C ALA A 112 -36.51 10.78 -21.26
N ARG A 113 -36.23 12.08 -21.39
CA ARG A 113 -36.89 12.91 -22.39
C ARG A 113 -36.11 12.82 -23.70
N ILE A 114 -36.77 12.32 -24.75
CA ILE A 114 -36.18 12.20 -26.07
C ILE A 114 -36.79 13.31 -26.94
N VAL A 115 -35.95 14.21 -27.40
CA VAL A 115 -36.35 15.31 -28.28
C VAL A 115 -35.84 15.02 -29.68
N THR A 116 -36.73 14.99 -30.64
CA THR A 116 -36.41 14.80 -32.06
C THR A 116 -36.78 16.03 -32.83
N ASN A 117 -35.96 16.43 -33.76
CA ASN A 117 -36.26 17.54 -34.67
C ASN A 117 -36.97 16.97 -35.90
N ASN A 118 -38.30 16.74 -35.77
CA ASN A 118 -39.22 16.23 -36.83
C ASN A 118 -38.90 14.82 -37.38
N ALA A 119 -38.07 14.01 -36.73
CA ALA A 119 -37.89 12.62 -37.11
C ALA A 119 -38.75 11.71 -36.23
N PRO A 120 -39.59 10.87 -36.78
CA PRO A 120 -40.25 9.81 -36.00
C PRO A 120 -39.20 8.86 -35.42
N LEU A 121 -39.47 8.39 -34.20
CA LEU A 121 -38.59 7.40 -33.55
C LEU A 121 -39.00 6.00 -33.99
N ALA A 122 -38.02 5.20 -34.42
CA ALA A 122 -38.18 3.78 -34.65
C ALA A 122 -38.15 2.96 -33.36
N SER A 123 -37.19 3.30 -32.43
CA SER A 123 -37.12 2.64 -31.13
C SER A 123 -36.37 3.49 -30.09
N ALA A 124 -36.72 3.29 -28.82
CA ALA A 124 -35.96 3.76 -27.66
C ALA A 124 -35.73 2.57 -26.73
N THR A 125 -34.50 2.25 -26.48
CA THR A 125 -34.11 1.06 -25.70
C THR A 125 -33.21 1.46 -24.54
N LEU A 126 -33.50 0.98 -23.33
CA LEU A 126 -32.66 1.02 -22.16
C LEU A 126 -31.86 -0.28 -22.09
N TYR A 127 -30.56 -0.18 -22.04
CA TYR A 127 -29.69 -1.31 -21.72
C TYR A 127 -29.20 -1.21 -20.27
N TYR A 128 -29.38 -2.24 -19.48
CA TYR A 128 -28.87 -2.27 -18.09
C TYR A 128 -27.99 -3.49 -17.85
N ARG A 129 -27.15 -3.41 -16.82
CA ARG A 129 -26.30 -4.50 -16.31
C ARG A 129 -26.39 -4.54 -14.79
N ALA A 130 -26.57 -5.75 -14.25
CA ALA A 130 -26.46 -6.05 -12.82
C ALA A 130 -24.99 -6.40 -12.50
N GLY A 131 -24.17 -5.37 -12.20
CA GLY A 131 -22.75 -5.51 -11.97
C GLY A 131 -21.87 -5.28 -13.21
N PRO A 132 -20.55 -5.11 -13.00
CA PRO A 132 -19.60 -4.69 -14.05
C PRO A 132 -19.36 -5.76 -15.12
N SER A 133 -19.48 -7.03 -14.78
CA SER A 133 -19.18 -8.18 -15.66
C SER A 133 -20.41 -8.80 -16.31
N ALA A 134 -21.63 -8.32 -15.98
CA ALA A 134 -22.86 -8.86 -16.54
C ALA A 134 -23.04 -8.43 -18.00
N GLU A 135 -23.65 -9.29 -18.83
CA GLU A 135 -24.07 -8.91 -20.17
C GLU A 135 -25.22 -7.89 -20.11
N PRO A 136 -25.25 -6.92 -21.02
CA PRO A 136 -26.31 -5.91 -21.06
C PRO A 136 -27.65 -6.53 -21.45
N THR A 137 -28.67 -6.25 -20.67
CA THR A 137 -30.04 -6.64 -20.96
C THR A 137 -30.82 -5.44 -21.55
N ALA A 138 -31.51 -5.64 -22.65
CA ALA A 138 -32.30 -4.63 -23.34
C ALA A 138 -33.73 -4.58 -22.78
N LEU A 139 -34.23 -3.37 -22.55
CA LEU A 139 -35.63 -3.07 -22.24
C LEU A 139 -36.15 -2.03 -23.22
N GLU A 140 -37.27 -2.33 -23.90
CA GLU A 140 -37.94 -1.34 -24.71
C GLU A 140 -38.57 -0.27 -23.81
N MET A 141 -38.37 1.00 -24.16
CA MET A 141 -38.94 2.12 -23.43
C MET A 141 -40.32 2.49 -24.01
N THR A 142 -41.26 2.72 -23.13
CA THR A 142 -42.60 3.17 -23.52
C THR A 142 -42.72 4.68 -23.37
N ALA A 143 -43.40 5.34 -24.33
CA ALA A 143 -43.72 6.76 -24.23
C ALA A 143 -44.75 7.00 -23.13
N ASP A 144 -44.50 8.01 -22.30
CA ASP A 144 -45.44 8.50 -21.28
C ASP A 144 -45.64 10.03 -21.43
N ALA A 145 -46.37 10.65 -20.49
CA ALA A 145 -46.69 12.07 -20.54
C ALA A 145 -45.46 12.98 -20.48
N ASP A 146 -44.36 12.51 -19.82
CA ASP A 146 -43.16 13.28 -19.53
C ASP A 146 -41.95 12.86 -20.39
N GLY A 147 -42.11 11.81 -21.23
CA GLY A 147 -41.05 11.32 -22.10
C GLY A 147 -41.10 9.83 -22.40
N PHE A 148 -40.01 9.11 -22.13
CA PHE A 148 -39.91 7.68 -22.31
C PHE A 148 -39.48 7.03 -20.98
N ALA A 149 -40.11 5.93 -20.62
CA ALA A 149 -39.87 5.21 -19.37
C ALA A 149 -39.60 3.73 -19.62
N ALA A 150 -38.73 3.15 -18.79
CA ALA A 150 -38.56 1.70 -18.64
C ALA A 150 -38.36 1.35 -17.19
N THR A 151 -38.68 0.13 -16.78
CA THR A 151 -38.51 -0.34 -15.40
C THR A 151 -37.48 -1.47 -15.38
N ILE A 152 -36.36 -1.24 -14.73
CA ILE A 152 -35.35 -2.26 -14.46
C ILE A 152 -35.90 -3.20 -13.37
N PRO A 153 -35.91 -4.53 -13.59
CA PRO A 153 -36.44 -5.48 -12.61
C PRO A 153 -35.68 -5.42 -11.29
N GLY A 154 -36.38 -5.57 -10.16
CA GLY A 154 -35.75 -5.60 -8.83
C GLY A 154 -34.66 -6.67 -8.68
N THR A 155 -34.79 -7.80 -9.36
CA THR A 155 -33.77 -8.85 -9.38
C THR A 155 -32.41 -8.42 -9.97
N ALA A 156 -32.37 -7.31 -10.68
CA ALA A 156 -31.13 -6.72 -11.20
C ALA A 156 -30.55 -5.63 -10.30
N VAL A 157 -31.28 -5.22 -9.27
CA VAL A 157 -30.87 -4.19 -8.32
C VAL A 157 -30.32 -4.87 -7.07
N GLY A 158 -29.02 -4.82 -6.86
CA GLY A 158 -28.39 -5.49 -5.72
C GLY A 158 -26.93 -5.07 -5.53
N ALA A 159 -26.26 -5.80 -4.64
CA ALA A 159 -24.89 -5.48 -4.19
C ALA A 159 -23.86 -5.42 -5.32
N ALA A 160 -24.06 -6.13 -6.43
CA ALA A 160 -23.14 -6.06 -7.57
C ALA A 160 -23.11 -4.69 -8.28
N GLY A 161 -24.03 -3.78 -7.92
CA GLY A 161 -24.19 -2.47 -8.54
C GLY A 161 -25.04 -2.51 -9.81
N LEU A 162 -25.49 -1.35 -10.25
CA LEU A 162 -26.38 -1.19 -11.40
C LEU A 162 -25.85 -0.14 -12.36
N THR A 163 -25.66 -0.52 -13.61
CA THR A 163 -25.30 0.40 -14.69
C THR A 163 -26.32 0.34 -15.83
N TYR A 164 -26.49 1.44 -16.56
CA TYR A 164 -27.39 1.48 -17.70
C TYR A 164 -26.99 2.54 -18.73
N SER A 165 -27.57 2.40 -19.95
CA SER A 165 -27.43 3.37 -21.04
C SER A 165 -28.65 3.32 -21.94
N PHE A 166 -28.86 4.38 -22.71
CA PHE A 166 -29.95 4.47 -23.70
C PHE A 166 -29.38 4.32 -25.10
N LEU A 167 -30.12 3.65 -25.95
CA LEU A 167 -29.94 3.64 -27.40
C LEU A 167 -31.25 4.04 -28.06
N VAL A 168 -31.24 5.10 -28.87
CA VAL A 168 -32.40 5.59 -29.59
C VAL A 168 -32.11 5.54 -31.08
N VAL A 169 -33.07 5.05 -31.84
CA VAL A 169 -32.98 4.90 -33.30
C VAL A 169 -34.18 5.65 -33.93
N ASP A 170 -33.95 6.47 -34.95
CA ASP A 170 -35.00 7.07 -35.74
C ASP A 170 -35.38 6.19 -36.94
N GLU A 171 -36.49 6.52 -37.61
CA GLU A 171 -36.97 5.78 -38.80
C GLU A 171 -35.99 5.86 -39.99
N ALA A 172 -35.05 6.83 -40.00
CA ALA A 172 -34.01 6.94 -41.00
C ALA A 172 -32.79 6.04 -40.68
N GLY A 173 -32.79 5.36 -39.52
CA GLY A 173 -31.71 4.48 -39.06
C GLY A 173 -30.58 5.21 -38.34
N ALA A 174 -30.69 6.50 -38.03
CA ALA A 174 -29.70 7.20 -37.22
C ALA A 174 -29.81 6.76 -35.75
N THR A 175 -28.65 6.50 -35.12
CA THR A 175 -28.56 6.00 -33.75
C THR A 175 -27.90 7.00 -32.84
N ILE A 176 -28.45 7.19 -31.65
CA ILE A 176 -27.84 7.99 -30.56
C ILE A 176 -27.83 7.17 -29.29
N ARG A 177 -26.67 7.19 -28.63
CA ARG A 177 -26.47 6.60 -27.29
C ARG A 177 -26.32 7.69 -26.24
N ALA A 178 -26.88 7.45 -25.06
CA ALA A 178 -26.62 8.26 -23.86
C ALA A 178 -26.29 7.34 -22.66
N PRO A 179 -25.21 7.62 -21.92
CA PRO A 179 -24.25 8.67 -22.19
C PRO A 179 -23.47 8.37 -23.47
N ARG A 180 -22.89 9.38 -24.11
CA ARG A 180 -22.10 9.18 -25.34
C ARG A 180 -20.90 8.28 -25.14
N ARG A 181 -20.33 8.30 -23.94
CA ARG A 181 -19.21 7.42 -23.50
C ARG A 181 -19.53 6.89 -22.12
N GLY A 182 -19.10 5.65 -21.84
CA GLY A 182 -19.36 4.98 -20.56
C GLY A 182 -20.82 4.62 -20.34
N VAL A 183 -21.23 4.59 -19.10
CA VAL A 183 -22.58 4.20 -18.65
C VAL A 183 -23.05 5.16 -17.55
N TYR A 184 -24.35 5.27 -17.35
CA TYR A 184 -24.92 5.77 -16.10
C TYR A 184 -24.82 4.67 -15.05
N SER A 185 -24.68 5.04 -13.79
CA SER A 185 -24.75 4.11 -12.67
C SER A 185 -25.58 4.71 -11.55
N LEU A 186 -26.24 3.85 -10.81
CA LEU A 186 -26.98 4.22 -9.62
C LEU A 186 -26.31 3.62 -8.39
N PRO A 187 -26.11 4.40 -7.31
CA PRO A 187 -25.85 3.83 -6.00
C PRO A 187 -27.00 2.89 -5.61
N VAL A 188 -26.68 1.80 -4.93
CA VAL A 188 -27.68 0.82 -4.48
C VAL A 188 -27.70 0.78 -2.97
N ARG A 189 -28.86 1.02 -2.36
CA ARG A 189 -29.06 0.86 -0.94
C ARG A 189 -29.27 -0.61 -0.62
N LEU A 190 -28.49 -1.13 0.30
CA LEU A 190 -28.45 -2.52 0.72
C LEU A 190 -29.00 -2.66 2.14
N GLY A 191 -29.71 -3.76 2.39
CA GLY A 191 -30.12 -4.14 3.74
C GLY A 191 -28.98 -4.80 4.54
N ASP A 192 -29.21 -5.01 5.84
CA ASP A 192 -28.17 -5.44 6.79
C ASP A 192 -27.47 -6.76 6.38
N ALA A 193 -28.20 -7.74 5.92
CA ALA A 193 -27.63 -9.06 5.57
C ALA A 193 -27.34 -9.24 4.07
N SER A 194 -27.42 -8.15 3.29
CA SER A 194 -27.33 -8.22 1.83
C SER A 194 -25.93 -8.42 1.30
N LEU A 195 -24.92 -7.97 2.03
CA LEU A 195 -23.53 -8.03 1.64
C LEU A 195 -22.71 -8.72 2.75
N ARG A 196 -22.11 -9.86 2.43
CA ARG A 196 -21.36 -10.71 3.39
C ARG A 196 -19.98 -11.05 2.86
N THR A 197 -19.07 -11.36 3.79
CA THR A 197 -17.74 -11.87 3.41
C THR A 197 -17.88 -13.16 2.59
N PRO A 198 -17.14 -13.27 1.46
CA PRO A 198 -17.20 -14.47 0.61
C PRO A 198 -16.50 -15.68 1.23
N GLU A 199 -15.57 -15.43 2.16
CA GLU A 199 -14.78 -16.44 2.86
C GLU A 199 -14.98 -16.29 4.37
N PRO A 200 -14.95 -17.41 5.14
CA PRO A 200 -15.00 -17.35 6.58
C PRO A 200 -13.84 -16.56 7.18
N GLN A 201 -14.08 -15.88 8.30
CA GLN A 201 -13.02 -15.39 9.18
C GLN A 201 -12.44 -16.58 9.95
N PRO A 202 -11.18 -16.99 9.70
CA PRO A 202 -10.62 -18.18 10.34
C PRO A 202 -10.43 -17.96 11.84
N GLY A 203 -10.80 -18.96 12.62
CA GLY A 203 -10.56 -19.00 14.06
C GLY A 203 -9.13 -19.39 14.40
N GLY A 204 -8.65 -18.93 15.55
CA GLY A 204 -7.34 -19.30 16.08
C GLY A 204 -6.73 -18.26 17.01
N ALA A 205 -5.54 -18.60 17.54
CA ALA A 205 -4.75 -17.71 18.41
C ALA A 205 -3.34 -17.48 17.86
N THR A 206 -3.11 -17.78 16.59
CA THR A 206 -1.82 -17.64 15.92
C THR A 206 -1.88 -16.57 14.85
N PRO A 207 -0.76 -16.03 14.38
CA PRO A 207 -0.72 -15.03 13.33
C PRO A 207 -1.52 -15.41 12.07
N SER A 208 -1.63 -16.69 11.74
CA SER A 208 -2.40 -17.19 10.59
C SER A 208 -3.92 -16.93 10.66
N ALA A 209 -4.46 -16.66 11.85
CA ALA A 209 -5.88 -16.35 12.04
C ALA A 209 -6.22 -14.86 11.83
N TYR A 210 -5.22 -13.96 11.81
CA TYR A 210 -5.48 -12.56 11.49
C TYR A 210 -5.90 -12.37 10.05
N ARG A 211 -6.81 -11.43 9.84
CA ARG A 211 -7.18 -10.92 8.52
C ARG A 211 -7.30 -9.40 8.57
N LEU A 212 -7.00 -8.78 7.43
CA LEU A 212 -7.35 -7.38 7.18
C LEU A 212 -8.75 -7.34 6.58
N LEU A 213 -9.69 -6.76 7.32
CA LEU A 213 -11.09 -6.60 6.92
C LEU A 213 -11.34 -5.15 6.49
N SER A 214 -12.05 -4.95 5.39
CA SER A 214 -12.52 -3.66 4.91
C SER A 214 -13.96 -3.76 4.43
N ILE A 215 -14.79 -2.79 4.74
CA ILE A 215 -16.20 -2.79 4.32
C ILE A 215 -16.33 -1.93 3.05
N PRO A 216 -16.87 -2.50 1.94
CA PRO A 216 -16.84 -1.86 0.62
C PRO A 216 -18.08 -1.00 0.32
N ILE A 217 -18.77 -0.49 1.34
CA ILE A 217 -19.96 0.37 1.21
C ILE A 217 -19.89 1.54 2.18
N VAL A 218 -20.67 2.58 1.91
CA VAL A 218 -20.92 3.66 2.87
C VAL A 218 -21.97 3.15 3.85
N LEU A 219 -21.57 2.88 5.07
CA LEU A 219 -22.43 2.32 6.12
C LEU A 219 -23.42 3.35 6.67
N ASP A 220 -24.59 2.90 7.07
CA ASP A 220 -25.57 3.73 7.78
C ASP A 220 -25.14 3.98 9.24
N ASP A 221 -24.57 2.96 9.87
CA ASP A 221 -23.89 3.05 11.17
C ASP A 221 -22.51 2.39 11.05
N PRO A 222 -21.43 3.17 10.96
CA PRO A 222 -20.08 2.66 10.74
C PRO A 222 -19.38 2.18 12.01
N SER A 223 -20.04 2.17 13.18
CA SER A 223 -19.46 1.73 14.44
C SER A 223 -19.08 0.25 14.39
N PRO A 224 -17.95 -0.18 14.97
CA PRO A 224 -17.59 -1.59 15.06
C PRO A 224 -18.66 -2.46 15.73
N GLU A 225 -19.40 -1.89 16.65
CA GLU A 225 -20.51 -2.54 17.34
C GLU A 225 -21.66 -2.90 16.40
N SER A 226 -22.00 -1.98 15.49
CA SER A 226 -23.08 -2.19 14.51
C SER A 226 -22.67 -3.12 13.39
N VAL A 227 -21.40 -3.09 12.98
CA VAL A 227 -20.88 -3.86 11.83
C VAL A 227 -20.52 -5.29 12.22
N LEU A 228 -20.04 -5.52 13.45
CA LEU A 228 -19.48 -6.81 13.85
C LEU A 228 -20.22 -7.44 15.04
N GLY A 229 -21.04 -6.68 15.75
CA GLY A 229 -21.55 -7.11 17.06
C GLY A 229 -22.59 -8.24 17.01
N ASP A 230 -23.29 -8.42 15.92
CA ASP A 230 -24.25 -9.52 15.71
C ASP A 230 -23.55 -10.81 15.27
N ASP A 231 -22.51 -10.71 14.47
CA ASP A 231 -21.69 -11.87 14.03
C ASP A 231 -20.64 -12.27 15.10
N ILE A 232 -20.14 -11.29 15.87
CA ILE A 232 -19.10 -11.46 16.89
C ILE A 232 -19.56 -10.78 18.19
N PRO A 233 -20.37 -11.44 19.02
CA PRO A 233 -21.07 -10.84 20.15
C PRO A 233 -20.19 -10.12 21.19
N THR A 234 -18.90 -10.50 21.30
CA THR A 234 -17.97 -9.77 22.18
C THR A 234 -17.63 -8.36 21.67
N LEU A 235 -17.87 -8.07 20.39
CA LEU A 235 -17.70 -6.74 19.80
C LEU A 235 -18.97 -5.89 19.79
N ALA A 236 -20.10 -6.41 20.33
CA ALA A 236 -21.36 -5.68 20.35
C ALA A 236 -21.36 -4.42 21.23
N ASN A 237 -20.49 -4.35 22.22
CA ASN A 237 -20.20 -3.15 22.99
C ASN A 237 -18.98 -3.33 23.90
N ALA A 238 -18.35 -2.23 24.32
CA ALA A 238 -17.14 -2.23 25.13
C ALA A 238 -17.26 -2.98 26.48
N SER A 239 -18.48 -3.13 27.03
CA SER A 239 -18.67 -3.79 28.33
C SER A 239 -18.67 -5.31 28.27
N VAL A 240 -18.84 -5.89 27.09
CA VAL A 240 -18.78 -7.35 26.84
C VAL A 240 -17.53 -7.77 26.07
N TYR A 241 -16.66 -6.81 25.78
CA TYR A 241 -15.42 -7.08 25.02
C TYR A 241 -14.51 -8.05 25.78
N ASP A 242 -14.18 -9.15 25.11
CA ASP A 242 -13.30 -10.20 25.62
C ASP A 242 -12.18 -10.50 24.59
N THR A 243 -10.97 -10.09 24.94
CA THR A 243 -9.77 -10.26 24.11
C THR A 243 -9.36 -11.72 23.87
N GLU A 244 -9.89 -12.66 24.66
CA GLU A 244 -9.68 -14.09 24.46
C GLU A 244 -10.61 -14.67 23.38
N VAL A 245 -11.69 -13.97 23.04
CA VAL A 245 -12.69 -14.38 22.05
C VAL A 245 -12.45 -13.71 20.71
N ALA A 246 -12.29 -12.40 20.69
CA ALA A 246 -11.97 -11.66 19.47
C ALA A 246 -11.18 -10.40 19.78
N ARG A 247 -10.41 -9.93 18.82
CA ARG A 247 -9.71 -8.65 18.90
C ARG A 247 -9.82 -7.92 17.57
N LEU A 248 -10.14 -6.65 17.63
CA LEU A 248 -10.19 -5.73 16.49
C LEU A 248 -9.17 -4.62 16.69
N PHE A 249 -8.42 -4.31 15.63
CA PHE A 249 -7.42 -3.26 15.68
C PHE A 249 -7.52 -2.35 14.45
N GLU A 250 -7.44 -1.05 14.69
CA GLU A 250 -7.26 -0.06 13.63
C GLU A 250 -5.77 0.26 13.49
N PRO A 251 -5.17 0.01 12.31
CA PRO A 251 -3.80 0.41 12.04
C PRO A 251 -3.74 1.91 11.68
N ILE A 252 -2.88 2.65 12.39
CA ILE A 252 -2.66 4.09 12.21
C ILE A 252 -1.17 4.33 11.97
N GLY A 253 -0.75 4.26 10.70
CA GLY A 253 0.67 4.26 10.33
C GLY A 253 1.39 3.05 10.94
N THR A 254 2.36 3.30 11.82
CA THR A 254 3.11 2.24 12.54
C THR A 254 2.50 1.87 13.90
N ARG A 255 1.41 2.51 14.31
CA ARG A 255 0.69 2.24 15.55
C ARG A 255 -0.59 1.47 15.26
N VAL A 256 -1.14 0.86 16.28
CA VAL A 256 -2.47 0.24 16.23
C VAL A 256 -3.29 0.72 17.43
N ALA A 257 -4.56 1.02 17.20
CA ALA A 257 -5.55 1.19 18.26
C ALA A 257 -6.35 -0.10 18.38
N GLU A 258 -6.55 -0.61 19.57
CA GLU A 258 -7.39 -1.78 19.84
C GLU A 258 -8.77 -1.34 20.29
N TYR A 259 -9.80 -2.05 19.84
CA TYR A 259 -11.17 -1.84 20.30
C TYR A 259 -11.25 -1.92 21.85
N PRO A 260 -11.97 -1.04 22.52
CA PRO A 260 -12.88 -0.02 21.98
C PRO A 260 -12.23 1.33 21.64
N GLY A 261 -10.93 1.40 21.52
CA GLY A 261 -10.19 2.61 21.14
C GLY A 261 -10.01 2.82 19.64
N THR A 262 -10.61 1.96 18.80
CA THR A 262 -10.65 2.13 17.34
C THR A 262 -11.62 3.23 16.93
N GLY A 263 -11.43 3.80 15.73
CA GLY A 263 -12.46 4.58 15.06
C GLY A 263 -13.50 3.71 14.36
N ASP A 264 -14.38 4.38 13.63
CA ASP A 264 -15.44 3.78 12.82
C ASP A 264 -14.89 3.18 11.52
N PHE A 265 -15.64 2.25 10.93
CA PHE A 265 -15.35 1.71 9.60
C PHE A 265 -15.58 2.79 8.55
N GLU A 266 -14.51 3.31 7.97
CA GLU A 266 -14.57 4.25 6.86
C GLU A 266 -14.40 3.52 5.51
N LEU A 267 -15.11 3.97 4.48
CA LEU A 267 -15.00 3.42 3.14
C LEU A 267 -13.55 3.46 2.65
N GLY A 268 -13.04 2.32 2.21
CA GLY A 268 -11.67 2.19 1.71
C GLY A 268 -10.59 2.08 2.79
N ARG A 269 -10.95 1.95 4.08
CA ARG A 269 -10.04 1.61 5.19
C ARG A 269 -10.14 0.15 5.59
N ALA A 270 -9.07 -0.39 6.16
CA ALA A 270 -9.01 -1.77 6.62
C ALA A 270 -8.58 -1.86 8.08
N PHE A 271 -9.13 -2.85 8.78
CA PHE A 271 -8.91 -3.16 10.18
C PHE A 271 -8.35 -4.58 10.32
N TRP A 272 -7.53 -4.81 11.33
CA TRP A 272 -7.12 -6.17 11.70
C TRP A 272 -8.16 -6.83 12.59
N LEU A 273 -8.57 -8.02 12.22
CA LEU A 273 -9.49 -8.85 12.98
C LEU A 273 -8.86 -10.21 13.25
N ILE A 274 -8.99 -10.70 14.50
CA ILE A 274 -8.73 -12.07 14.90
C ILE A 274 -9.88 -12.55 15.77
N VAL A 275 -10.31 -13.79 15.57
CA VAL A 275 -11.37 -14.44 16.34
C VAL A 275 -10.87 -15.80 16.84
N ARG A 276 -11.33 -16.24 18.01
CA ARG A 276 -10.95 -17.52 18.61
C ARG A 276 -11.54 -18.68 17.85
N GLU A 277 -12.80 -18.57 17.48
CA GLU A 277 -13.56 -19.56 16.71
C GLU A 277 -13.88 -19.01 15.32
N THR A 278 -13.97 -19.88 14.33
CA THR A 278 -14.31 -19.48 12.96
C THR A 278 -15.69 -18.83 12.90
N VAL A 279 -15.77 -17.69 12.25
CA VAL A 279 -17.03 -17.02 11.90
C VAL A 279 -17.27 -17.26 10.42
N GLU A 280 -18.36 -17.97 10.10
CA GLU A 280 -18.65 -18.45 8.74
C GLU A 280 -18.87 -17.31 7.73
N ALA A 281 -19.47 -16.23 8.17
CA ALA A 281 -19.64 -15.02 7.36
C ALA A 281 -19.76 -13.80 8.30
N ILE A 282 -19.22 -12.69 7.88
CA ILE A 282 -19.44 -11.38 8.52
C ILE A 282 -20.27 -10.57 7.53
N ASP A 283 -21.43 -10.08 7.95
CA ASP A 283 -22.18 -9.15 7.11
C ASP A 283 -21.72 -7.70 7.30
N ALA A 284 -22.04 -6.88 6.32
CA ALA A 284 -21.54 -5.50 6.33
C ALA A 284 -22.43 -4.55 7.13
N GLY A 285 -23.62 -4.99 7.55
CA GLY A 285 -24.68 -4.09 7.97
C GLY A 285 -25.31 -3.33 6.80
N GLY A 286 -26.31 -2.49 7.09
CA GLY A 286 -27.00 -1.67 6.10
C GLY A 286 -26.15 -0.51 5.58
N GLY A 287 -26.33 -0.16 4.31
CA GLY A 287 -25.58 0.95 3.73
C GLY A 287 -25.82 1.16 2.24
N THR A 288 -24.96 1.95 1.61
CA THR A 288 -25.08 2.28 0.19
C THR A 288 -23.81 1.88 -0.58
N ALA A 289 -23.98 1.00 -1.56
CA ALA A 289 -22.93 0.66 -2.53
C ALA A 289 -22.73 1.83 -3.50
N GLY A 290 -21.46 2.17 -3.75
CA GLY A 290 -21.06 3.27 -4.62
C GLY A 290 -21.46 3.09 -6.08
N ALA A 291 -21.63 4.19 -6.81
CA ALA A 291 -21.87 4.17 -8.26
C ALA A 291 -20.64 3.65 -9.02
N LEU A 292 -20.86 2.81 -10.03
CA LEU A 292 -19.81 2.17 -10.84
C LEU A 292 -19.34 3.02 -12.04
N ASN A 293 -19.61 4.31 -12.06
CA ASN A 293 -19.19 5.24 -13.11
C ASN A 293 -18.38 6.43 -12.59
N GLU A 294 -18.14 6.49 -11.29
CA GLU A 294 -17.39 7.56 -10.63
C GLU A 294 -16.21 6.98 -9.84
N PRO A 295 -15.01 7.56 -9.97
CA PRO A 295 -13.88 7.13 -9.17
C PRO A 295 -14.05 7.53 -7.70
N VAL A 296 -13.39 6.78 -6.81
CA VAL A 296 -13.32 7.09 -5.38
C VAL A 296 -11.87 7.45 -5.03
N ASP A 297 -11.71 8.56 -4.35
CA ASP A 297 -10.41 9.05 -3.92
C ASP A 297 -10.15 8.65 -2.46
N LEU A 298 -9.08 7.91 -2.23
CA LEU A 298 -8.58 7.53 -0.91
C LEU A 298 -7.35 8.37 -0.57
N ARG A 299 -7.35 9.00 0.59
CA ARG A 299 -6.18 9.74 1.09
C ARG A 299 -5.20 8.78 1.73
N LEU A 300 -3.95 8.80 1.25
CA LEU A 300 -2.84 8.06 1.80
C LEU A 300 -1.89 9.01 2.51
N ASN A 301 -1.55 8.71 3.76
CA ASN A 301 -0.53 9.42 4.52
C ASN A 301 0.85 8.85 4.17
N GLU A 302 1.92 9.64 4.38
CA GLU A 302 3.29 9.14 4.31
C GLU A 302 3.48 7.90 5.19
N GLY A 303 4.20 6.89 4.67
CA GLY A 303 4.41 5.60 5.33
C GLY A 303 3.30 4.59 5.01
N TRP A 304 3.01 3.73 5.99
CA TRP A 304 2.05 2.64 5.85
C TRP A 304 0.60 3.11 5.95
N ASN A 305 -0.23 2.64 5.01
CA ASN A 305 -1.68 2.79 4.98
C ASN A 305 -2.32 1.41 4.85
N PHE A 306 -3.53 1.27 5.37
CA PHE A 306 -4.29 0.03 5.28
C PHE A 306 -5.62 0.32 4.59
N ILE A 307 -5.75 -0.20 3.39
CA ILE A 307 -6.85 0.16 2.48
C ILE A 307 -7.67 -1.06 2.08
N GLY A 308 -8.90 -0.83 1.63
CA GLY A 308 -9.74 -1.81 0.95
C GLY A 308 -10.36 -1.24 -0.31
N THR A 309 -11.05 -2.06 -1.08
CA THR A 309 -11.81 -1.56 -2.23
C THR A 309 -13.04 -0.77 -1.77
N PRO A 310 -13.31 0.42 -2.36
CA PRO A 310 -14.54 1.14 -2.09
C PRO A 310 -15.75 0.62 -2.91
N PHE A 311 -15.59 -0.48 -3.62
CA PHE A 311 -16.62 -1.10 -4.47
C PHE A 311 -16.93 -2.52 -4.00
N THR A 312 -18.16 -2.92 -4.16
CA THR A 312 -18.67 -4.25 -3.79
C THR A 312 -18.23 -5.37 -4.73
N THR A 313 -17.45 -5.03 -5.73
CA THR A 313 -16.86 -5.96 -6.69
C THR A 313 -15.36 -5.77 -6.78
N ALA A 314 -14.63 -6.80 -7.23
CA ALA A 314 -13.18 -6.74 -7.36
C ALA A 314 -12.72 -5.61 -8.29
N VAL A 315 -11.70 -4.88 -7.85
CA VAL A 315 -11.07 -3.80 -8.62
C VAL A 315 -9.67 -4.21 -9.06
N PRO A 316 -9.41 -4.37 -10.37
CA PRO A 316 -8.08 -4.67 -10.88
C PRO A 316 -7.06 -3.61 -10.47
N VAL A 317 -5.80 -4.02 -10.22
CA VAL A 317 -4.72 -3.09 -9.80
C VAL A 317 -4.45 -2.00 -10.84
N GLU A 318 -4.65 -2.27 -12.12
CA GLU A 318 -4.55 -1.27 -13.19
C GLU A 318 -5.57 -0.13 -13.09
N ASN A 319 -6.63 -0.31 -12.30
CA ASN A 319 -7.62 0.74 -12.00
C ASN A 319 -7.20 1.66 -10.84
N LEU A 320 -6.03 1.44 -10.24
CA LEU A 320 -5.49 2.23 -9.15
C LEU A 320 -4.52 3.27 -9.71
N GLN A 321 -4.73 4.54 -9.39
CA GLN A 321 -3.90 5.64 -9.89
C GLN A 321 -3.52 6.55 -8.74
N THR A 322 -2.20 6.73 -8.51
CA THR A 322 -1.72 7.78 -7.61
C THR A 322 -1.61 9.10 -8.34
N ALA A 323 -1.73 10.21 -7.63
CA ALA A 323 -1.58 11.55 -8.21
C ALA A 323 -0.21 11.75 -8.89
N SER A 324 0.83 11.06 -8.43
CA SER A 324 2.19 11.08 -9.01
C SER A 324 2.37 10.11 -10.18
N GLY A 325 1.44 9.19 -10.41
CA GLY A 325 1.59 8.07 -11.33
C GLY A 325 2.57 6.98 -10.86
N ALA A 326 3.02 7.04 -9.60
CA ALA A 326 3.89 6.02 -9.02
C ALA A 326 3.15 4.69 -8.88
N ALA A 327 3.86 3.60 -9.16
CA ALA A 327 3.35 2.25 -8.91
C ALA A 327 3.22 2.00 -7.40
N LEU A 328 2.16 1.29 -7.01
CA LEU A 328 1.92 0.90 -5.63
C LEU A 328 2.32 -0.55 -5.40
N THR A 329 2.99 -0.81 -4.28
CA THR A 329 3.19 -2.16 -3.76
C THR A 329 2.09 -2.47 -2.76
N LEU A 330 1.19 -3.37 -3.16
CA LEU A 330 0.08 -3.83 -2.32
C LEU A 330 0.46 -5.12 -1.60
N ARG A 331 0.25 -5.15 -0.29
CA ARG A 331 0.54 -6.29 0.57
C ARG A 331 -0.77 -6.86 1.11
N SER A 332 -1.17 -8.04 0.63
CA SER A 332 -2.27 -8.82 1.20
C SER A 332 -1.76 -9.72 2.32
N TYR A 333 -2.57 -9.97 3.33
CA TYR A 333 -2.23 -10.85 4.45
C TYR A 333 -3.15 -12.08 4.49
N GLY A 334 -2.55 -13.25 4.67
CA GLY A 334 -3.27 -14.52 4.71
C GLY A 334 -2.67 -15.51 5.71
N ALA A 335 -2.98 -16.79 5.55
CA ALA A 335 -2.53 -17.85 6.46
C ALA A 335 -0.99 -17.98 6.51
N ASP A 336 -0.31 -17.63 5.42
CA ASP A 336 1.15 -17.69 5.29
C ASP A 336 1.85 -16.33 5.52
N GLY A 337 1.15 -15.33 6.08
CA GLY A 337 1.66 -13.96 6.27
C GLY A 337 1.36 -13.05 5.09
N TYR A 338 2.21 -12.04 4.91
CA TYR A 338 2.09 -11.15 3.76
C TYR A 338 2.50 -11.84 2.46
N ASN A 339 1.87 -11.43 1.35
CA ASN A 339 2.28 -11.88 0.03
C ASN A 339 3.71 -11.41 -0.29
N THR A 340 4.36 -12.11 -1.22
CA THR A 340 5.72 -11.82 -1.68
C THR A 340 5.70 -11.32 -3.12
N PRO A 341 6.84 -10.83 -3.68
CA PRO A 341 6.94 -10.48 -5.10
C PRO A 341 6.50 -11.58 -6.07
N ASP A 342 6.47 -12.84 -5.62
CA ASP A 342 6.05 -13.99 -6.42
C ASP A 342 4.53 -14.14 -6.54
N THR A 343 3.81 -13.55 -5.59
CA THR A 343 2.36 -13.62 -5.49
C THR A 343 1.78 -12.22 -5.38
N PRO A 344 2.01 -11.34 -6.37
CA PRO A 344 1.56 -9.96 -6.30
C PRO A 344 0.03 -9.89 -6.27
N VAL A 345 -0.50 -8.88 -5.60
CA VAL A 345 -1.93 -8.57 -5.64
C VAL A 345 -2.27 -8.11 -7.06
N THR A 346 -3.27 -8.72 -7.67
CA THR A 346 -3.75 -8.38 -9.02
C THR A 346 -5.06 -7.60 -9.02
N ALA A 347 -5.83 -7.71 -7.94
CA ALA A 347 -7.06 -6.96 -7.73
C ALA A 347 -7.33 -6.76 -6.23
N LEU A 348 -7.96 -5.65 -5.89
CA LEU A 348 -8.56 -5.45 -4.57
C LEU A 348 -9.88 -6.22 -4.51
N GLN A 349 -9.99 -7.16 -3.57
CA GLN A 349 -11.22 -7.93 -3.35
C GLN A 349 -12.11 -7.24 -2.33
N PRO A 350 -13.44 -7.28 -2.47
CA PRO A 350 -14.36 -6.84 -1.43
C PRO A 350 -14.07 -7.53 -0.10
N PHE A 351 -14.27 -6.84 1.01
CA PHE A 351 -13.96 -7.27 2.37
C PHE A 351 -12.49 -7.53 2.70
N ALA A 352 -11.61 -7.59 1.71
CA ALA A 352 -10.17 -7.75 1.96
C ALA A 352 -9.49 -6.39 2.16
N GLY A 353 -8.60 -6.34 3.14
CA GLY A 353 -7.70 -5.21 3.35
C GLY A 353 -6.30 -5.47 2.81
N TYR A 354 -5.59 -4.39 2.52
CA TYR A 354 -4.24 -4.38 1.96
C TYR A 354 -3.40 -3.33 2.64
N ALA A 355 -2.18 -3.67 3.00
CA ALA A 355 -1.20 -2.67 3.41
C ALA A 355 -0.52 -2.08 2.16
N VAL A 356 -0.36 -0.77 2.15
CA VAL A 356 0.32 -0.02 1.08
C VAL A 356 1.27 1.02 1.69
N PHE A 357 2.49 1.06 1.19
CA PHE A 357 3.49 2.04 1.59
C PHE A 357 3.59 3.15 0.55
N VAL A 358 3.62 4.41 1.00
CA VAL A 358 3.90 5.57 0.15
C VAL A 358 4.96 6.45 0.79
N GLU A 359 5.91 6.94 -0.01
CA GLU A 359 7.03 7.76 0.46
C GLU A 359 6.61 9.19 0.85
N ALA A 360 5.47 9.64 0.37
CA ALA A 360 4.89 10.94 0.68
C ALA A 360 3.37 10.87 0.63
N ALA A 361 2.70 11.70 1.40
CA ALA A 361 1.24 11.79 1.40
C ALA A 361 0.72 12.05 -0.01
N THR A 362 -0.28 11.28 -0.44
CA THR A 362 -0.85 11.34 -1.79
C THR A 362 -2.33 10.95 -1.79
N THR A 363 -2.97 11.12 -2.94
CA THR A 363 -4.31 10.59 -3.19
C THR A 363 -4.21 9.37 -4.10
N LEU A 364 -4.88 8.31 -3.72
CA LEU A 364 -5.13 7.13 -4.53
C LEU A 364 -6.52 7.20 -5.12
N THR A 365 -6.62 7.40 -6.42
CA THR A 365 -7.88 7.33 -7.16
C THR A 365 -8.15 5.89 -7.57
N VAL A 366 -9.25 5.33 -7.08
CA VAL A 366 -9.73 3.99 -7.41
C VAL A 366 -10.80 4.11 -8.48
N GLN A 367 -10.46 3.71 -9.71
CA GLN A 367 -11.41 3.70 -10.83
C GLN A 367 -12.40 2.53 -10.66
N PRO A 368 -13.68 2.73 -10.94
CA PRO A 368 -14.67 1.65 -10.85
C PRO A 368 -14.33 0.49 -11.78
N PRO A 369 -14.67 -0.75 -11.42
CA PRO A 369 -14.51 -1.90 -12.31
C PRO A 369 -15.48 -1.78 -13.49
N GLY A 370 -15.03 -2.14 -14.71
CA GLY A 370 -15.87 -2.19 -15.91
C GLY A 370 -16.06 -0.87 -16.67
N THR A 371 -15.46 0.25 -16.21
CA THR A 371 -15.52 1.53 -16.95
C THR A 371 -14.64 1.57 -18.20
N ASN A 372 -13.71 0.64 -18.35
CA ASN A 372 -12.75 0.57 -19.46
C ASN A 372 -13.22 -0.21 -20.69
N ALA A 373 -14.53 -0.53 -20.79
CA ALA A 373 -15.05 -1.26 -21.96
C ALA A 373 -14.88 -0.51 -23.29
N ASP A 374 -14.65 0.81 -23.25
CA ASP A 374 -14.36 1.65 -24.42
C ASP A 374 -12.93 2.25 -24.41
N ALA A 375 -12.16 2.07 -23.34
CA ALA A 375 -10.74 2.31 -23.40
C ALA A 375 -10.13 1.20 -24.27
N ALA A 376 -9.50 1.57 -25.39
CA ALA A 376 -8.53 0.68 -26.01
C ALA A 376 -7.66 0.11 -24.87
N PRO A 377 -7.45 -1.23 -24.79
CA PRO A 377 -6.67 -1.80 -23.73
C PRO A 377 -5.43 -0.92 -23.63
N ALA A 378 -5.30 -0.21 -22.53
CA ALA A 378 -4.05 0.47 -22.20
C ALA A 378 -3.07 -0.65 -22.41
N ALA A 379 -2.25 -0.52 -23.49
CA ALA A 379 -1.36 -1.58 -23.90
C ALA A 379 -0.76 -2.03 -22.58
N ALA A 380 -1.18 -3.24 -22.16
CA ALA A 380 -0.69 -3.81 -20.95
C ALA A 380 0.79 -3.56 -21.10
N ARG A 381 1.36 -2.65 -20.31
CA ARG A 381 2.77 -2.63 -20.08
C ARG A 381 2.97 -4.01 -19.47
N THR A 382 3.05 -4.99 -20.36
CA THR A 382 3.89 -6.13 -20.13
C THR A 382 5.20 -5.44 -19.81
N ALA A 383 5.37 -5.10 -18.52
CA ALA A 383 6.68 -5.05 -17.94
C ALA A 383 7.28 -6.30 -18.56
N ARG A 384 8.18 -6.11 -19.54
CA ARG A 384 9.04 -7.21 -19.97
C ARG A 384 9.48 -7.75 -18.63
N GLN A 385 8.93 -8.91 -18.27
CA GLN A 385 9.42 -9.69 -17.16
C GLN A 385 10.83 -10.06 -17.59
N SER A 386 11.76 -9.11 -17.42
CA SER A 386 13.16 -9.46 -17.40
C SER A 386 13.26 -10.39 -16.20
N ALA A 387 13.61 -11.63 -16.50
CA ALA A 387 13.50 -12.71 -15.55
C ALA A 387 14.33 -12.36 -14.31
N VAL A 388 13.74 -12.50 -13.13
CA VAL A 388 14.48 -12.60 -11.88
C VAL A 388 15.63 -13.58 -12.12
N SER A 389 16.87 -13.13 -11.97
CA SER A 389 18.02 -14.01 -12.23
C SER A 389 18.03 -15.17 -11.24
N TRP A 390 17.74 -14.89 -9.96
CA TRP A 390 17.54 -15.87 -8.89
C TRP A 390 17.02 -15.17 -7.63
N ARG A 391 16.44 -15.93 -6.70
CA ARG A 391 15.93 -15.42 -5.42
C ARG A 391 16.06 -16.44 -4.32
N LEU A 392 16.19 -15.94 -3.12
CA LEU A 392 16.21 -16.71 -1.88
C LEU A 392 15.11 -16.19 -0.96
N ARG A 393 14.29 -17.09 -0.43
CA ARG A 393 13.27 -16.76 0.56
C ARG A 393 13.74 -17.23 1.94
N ILE A 394 13.79 -16.32 2.90
CA ILE A 394 14.10 -16.63 4.29
C ILE A 394 12.78 -16.81 5.04
N ARG A 395 12.63 -17.95 5.69
CA ARG A 395 11.50 -18.25 6.58
C ARG A 395 12.03 -18.51 7.97
N GLY A 396 11.37 -17.92 8.96
CA GLY A 396 11.67 -18.12 10.35
C GLY A 396 10.51 -18.74 11.12
N THR A 397 10.81 -19.56 12.12
CA THR A 397 9.83 -20.07 13.07
C THR A 397 10.39 -19.97 14.49
N ALA A 398 9.57 -19.47 15.42
CA ALA A 398 9.89 -19.33 16.83
C ALA A 398 8.70 -19.80 17.69
N ARG A 399 8.89 -19.81 19.01
CA ARG A 399 7.77 -20.04 19.92
C ARG A 399 6.79 -18.87 19.81
N GLY A 400 5.56 -19.17 19.40
CA GLY A 400 4.49 -18.17 19.29
C GLY A 400 4.32 -17.54 17.92
N GLY A 401 5.20 -17.82 16.92
CA GLY A 401 5.01 -17.25 15.61
C GLY A 401 5.99 -17.70 14.55
N TRP A 402 5.79 -17.15 13.38
CA TRP A 402 6.62 -17.37 12.19
C TRP A 402 6.62 -16.12 11.33
N ASP A 403 7.61 -16.05 10.44
CA ASP A 403 7.77 -15.01 9.44
C ASP A 403 8.29 -15.66 8.16
N ALA A 404 7.67 -15.40 7.00
CA ALA A 404 7.90 -16.15 5.78
C ALA A 404 7.89 -15.34 4.49
N ASP A 405 7.81 -14.03 4.55
CA ASP A 405 7.68 -13.15 3.37
C ASP A 405 8.98 -12.42 3.00
N ASN A 406 10.13 -12.86 3.55
CA ASN A 406 11.42 -12.23 3.36
C ASN A 406 12.16 -12.77 2.13
N VAL A 407 12.46 -11.88 1.16
CA VAL A 407 13.06 -12.25 -0.13
C VAL A 407 14.32 -11.44 -0.42
N ALA A 408 15.45 -12.12 -0.60
CA ALA A 408 16.65 -11.57 -1.22
C ALA A 408 16.72 -12.02 -2.67
N ALA A 409 16.81 -11.10 -3.62
CA ALA A 409 16.77 -11.45 -5.04
C ALA A 409 17.78 -10.65 -5.88
N VAL A 410 18.06 -11.16 -7.07
CA VAL A 410 18.82 -10.47 -8.11
C VAL A 410 17.97 -10.37 -9.37
N HIS A 411 17.86 -9.15 -9.89
CA HIS A 411 17.06 -8.84 -11.07
C HIS A 411 17.85 -7.93 -12.04
N ALA A 412 17.75 -8.18 -13.33
CA ALA A 412 18.56 -7.49 -14.34
C ALA A 412 18.37 -5.96 -14.34
N ASP A 413 17.18 -5.49 -14.03
CA ASP A 413 16.83 -4.06 -14.04
C ASP A 413 16.76 -3.46 -12.63
N ALA A 414 17.22 -4.16 -11.57
CA ALA A 414 17.28 -3.64 -10.22
C ALA A 414 18.51 -2.74 -10.03
N LEU A 415 18.41 -1.85 -9.04
CA LEU A 415 19.55 -1.08 -8.53
C LEU A 415 20.10 -1.75 -7.26
N ASP A 416 21.33 -1.42 -6.87
CA ASP A 416 21.87 -1.81 -5.55
C ASP A 416 21.41 -0.85 -4.43
N GLY A 417 20.65 0.19 -4.78
CA GLY A 417 20.00 1.13 -3.89
C GLY A 417 18.49 0.94 -3.91
N TRP A 418 17.79 1.80 -3.18
CA TRP A 418 16.33 1.80 -3.12
C TRP A 418 15.69 1.98 -4.50
N ASP A 419 14.81 1.08 -4.89
CA ASP A 419 14.00 1.18 -6.10
C ASP A 419 12.60 0.52 -5.92
N ALA A 420 11.77 0.59 -6.95
CA ALA A 420 10.40 0.07 -6.92
C ALA A 420 10.30 -1.47 -6.80
N ARG A 421 11.42 -2.20 -6.79
CA ARG A 421 11.48 -3.65 -6.58
C ARG A 421 11.73 -4.02 -5.13
N ASP A 422 12.21 -3.05 -4.35
CA ASP A 422 12.36 -3.22 -2.91
C ASP A 422 11.01 -3.08 -2.23
N TRP A 423 10.68 -4.03 -1.38
CA TRP A 423 9.42 -4.02 -0.68
C TRP A 423 9.63 -3.70 0.79
N PRO A 424 9.06 -2.58 1.27
CA PRO A 424 9.07 -2.28 2.69
C PRO A 424 8.47 -3.40 3.53
N GLU A 425 9.01 -3.57 4.71
CA GLU A 425 8.49 -4.51 5.71
C GLU A 425 7.23 -3.95 6.35
N PRO A 426 6.04 -4.55 6.11
CA PRO A 426 4.80 -4.02 6.64
C PRO A 426 4.69 -4.28 8.15
N PRO A 427 3.94 -3.45 8.88
CA PRO A 427 3.59 -3.73 10.26
C PRO A 427 2.83 -5.05 10.38
N SER A 428 3.32 -5.97 11.19
CA SER A 428 2.69 -7.26 11.44
C SER A 428 2.00 -7.30 12.80
N MET A 429 0.90 -8.06 12.89
CA MET A 429 0.16 -8.26 14.12
C MET A 429 0.53 -9.63 14.73
N GLY A 430 1.00 -9.61 15.99
CA GLY A 430 1.16 -10.81 16.79
C GLY A 430 2.08 -11.89 16.21
N SER A 431 3.06 -11.53 15.40
CA SER A 431 3.91 -12.50 14.71
C SER A 431 4.84 -13.26 15.66
N GLY A 432 5.15 -12.73 16.83
CA GLY A 432 6.13 -13.30 17.78
C GLY A 432 7.52 -13.46 17.20
N LEU A 433 7.69 -13.27 15.90
CA LEU A 433 8.96 -13.32 15.16
C LEU A 433 8.87 -12.32 14.00
N ARG A 434 9.94 -11.55 13.81
CA ARG A 434 10.09 -10.64 12.66
C ARG A 434 11.47 -10.79 12.06
N ILE A 435 11.53 -10.91 10.75
CA ILE A 435 12.75 -10.88 9.95
C ILE A 435 12.63 -9.68 9.01
N ALA A 436 13.66 -8.84 8.95
CA ALA A 436 13.62 -7.70 8.04
C ALA A 436 15.03 -7.36 7.55
N PHE A 437 15.19 -7.10 6.26
CA PHE A 437 16.45 -6.63 5.70
C PHE A 437 16.69 -5.17 6.05
N ASP A 438 17.96 -4.83 6.25
CA ASP A 438 18.40 -3.46 6.40
C ASP A 438 18.25 -2.73 5.07
N ALA A 439 17.52 -1.63 5.07
CA ALA A 439 17.32 -0.85 3.86
C ALA A 439 18.63 -0.15 3.43
N PRO A 440 18.83 0.06 2.11
CA PRO A 440 19.96 0.83 1.62
C PRO A 440 19.87 2.30 2.09
N GLN A 441 21.02 2.99 2.15
CA GLN A 441 21.08 4.40 2.60
C GLN A 441 20.21 5.37 1.78
N SER A 442 19.85 4.99 0.56
CA SER A 442 18.97 5.77 -0.32
C SER A 442 17.48 5.56 -0.05
N ALA A 443 17.11 4.61 0.82
CA ALA A 443 15.72 4.39 1.22
C ALA A 443 15.22 5.51 2.15
N PRO A 444 13.89 5.68 2.26
CA PRO A 444 13.31 6.56 3.27
C PRO A 444 13.77 6.18 4.68
N ALA A 445 13.79 7.17 5.58
CA ALA A 445 14.22 6.94 6.97
C ALA A 445 13.32 5.90 7.67
N ASP A 446 13.92 5.09 8.55
CA ASP A 446 13.25 4.10 9.39
C ASP A 446 12.51 2.98 8.64
N VAL A 447 12.81 2.80 7.34
CA VAL A 447 12.28 1.69 6.53
C VAL A 447 13.18 0.47 6.70
N ALA A 448 12.58 -0.68 6.96
CA ALA A 448 13.19 -2.00 6.79
C ALA A 448 12.51 -2.70 5.60
N LEU A 449 13.10 -3.76 5.07
CA LEU A 449 12.59 -4.41 3.86
C LEU A 449 12.19 -5.86 4.14
N SER A 450 11.08 -6.29 3.57
CA SER A 450 10.75 -7.71 3.39
C SER A 450 11.30 -8.27 2.08
N ALA A 451 11.55 -7.42 1.07
CA ALA A 451 12.28 -7.83 -0.12
C ALA A 451 13.35 -6.80 -0.48
N ASP A 452 14.59 -7.27 -0.64
CA ASP A 452 15.75 -6.50 -1.11
C ASP A 452 16.21 -7.12 -2.43
N VAL A 453 16.02 -6.38 -3.53
CA VAL A 453 16.26 -6.85 -4.90
C VAL A 453 17.40 -6.05 -5.51
N ARG A 454 18.48 -6.70 -5.85
CA ARG A 454 19.71 -6.04 -6.31
C ARG A 454 20.04 -6.33 -7.77
N SER A 455 20.92 -5.50 -8.35
CA SER A 455 21.46 -5.68 -9.69
C SER A 455 22.35 -6.94 -9.79
N PRO A 456 22.55 -7.52 -10.97
CA PRO A 456 23.48 -8.64 -11.14
C PRO A 456 24.93 -8.24 -10.80
N SER A 457 25.60 -9.04 -9.98
CA SER A 457 27.02 -8.88 -9.65
C SER A 457 27.81 -10.12 -10.05
N GLY A 458 28.95 -9.93 -10.72
CA GLY A 458 29.88 -11.03 -11.05
C GLY A 458 30.63 -11.58 -9.84
N ARG A 459 30.62 -10.87 -8.70
CA ARG A 459 31.32 -11.29 -7.47
C ARG A 459 30.36 -11.86 -6.43
N GLY A 460 29.23 -11.23 -6.19
CA GLY A 460 28.24 -11.62 -5.18
C GLY A 460 27.65 -10.43 -4.43
N HIS A 461 26.76 -10.75 -3.49
CA HIS A 461 26.05 -9.81 -2.61
C HIS A 461 26.04 -10.29 -1.18
N ALA A 462 25.93 -9.34 -0.24
CA ALA A 462 25.71 -9.61 1.17
C ALA A 462 24.52 -8.77 1.64
N TRP A 463 23.44 -9.44 2.05
CA TRP A 463 22.24 -8.83 2.64
C TRP A 463 22.37 -8.86 4.16
N ALA A 464 22.36 -7.72 4.80
CA ALA A 464 22.20 -7.62 6.24
C ALA A 464 20.70 -7.65 6.57
N PHE A 465 20.34 -8.34 7.63
CA PHE A 465 18.96 -8.40 8.12
C PHE A 465 18.94 -8.68 9.62
N THR A 466 17.83 -8.37 10.25
CA THR A 466 17.62 -8.61 11.68
C THR A 466 16.55 -9.68 11.89
N VAL A 467 16.74 -10.47 12.94
CA VAL A 467 15.74 -11.40 13.46
C VAL A 467 15.36 -10.90 14.85
N ALA A 468 14.10 -10.53 15.04
CA ALA A 468 13.54 -10.09 16.31
C ALA A 468 12.47 -11.07 16.80
N THR A 469 12.35 -11.28 18.11
CA THR A 469 11.33 -12.16 18.69
C THR A 469 10.78 -11.57 19.98
N ASP A 470 9.48 -11.71 20.16
CA ASP A 470 8.77 -11.30 21.37
C ASP A 470 8.83 -12.35 22.48
N ALA A 471 9.32 -13.55 22.19
CA ALA A 471 9.40 -14.65 23.14
C ALA A 471 10.80 -15.27 23.16
N ALA A 472 11.33 -15.53 24.35
CA ALA A 472 12.58 -16.27 24.51
C ALA A 472 12.45 -17.70 23.98
N GLY A 473 13.44 -18.16 23.24
CA GLY A 473 13.48 -19.51 22.72
C GLY A 473 14.28 -19.65 21.42
N PRO A 474 14.45 -20.88 20.93
CA PRO A 474 15.17 -21.12 19.70
C PRO A 474 14.38 -20.63 18.48
N VAL A 475 15.07 -19.92 17.60
CA VAL A 475 14.56 -19.56 16.27
C VAL A 475 15.15 -20.52 15.23
N ARG A 476 14.30 -21.05 14.36
CA ARG A 476 14.73 -21.85 13.22
C ARG A 476 14.55 -21.03 11.96
N LEU A 477 15.61 -20.90 11.19
CA LEU A 477 15.59 -20.28 9.87
C LEU A 477 15.70 -21.37 8.80
N SER A 478 14.97 -21.21 7.72
CA SER A 478 15.13 -21.97 6.47
C SER A 478 15.24 -21.02 5.30
N VAL A 479 16.06 -21.39 4.32
CA VAL A 479 16.24 -20.59 3.10
C VAL A 479 15.87 -21.46 1.91
N GLU A 480 14.87 -21.01 1.16
CA GLU A 480 14.36 -21.67 -0.05
C GLU A 480 14.96 -20.98 -1.28
N GLY A 481 15.05 -21.69 -2.41
CA GLY A 481 15.55 -21.15 -3.69
C GLY A 481 17.07 -21.25 -3.88
N VAL A 482 17.79 -21.92 -3.00
CA VAL A 482 19.27 -22.07 -3.08
C VAL A 482 19.70 -22.75 -4.39
N GLU A 483 18.87 -23.59 -4.95
CA GLU A 483 19.06 -24.25 -6.24
C GLU A 483 19.03 -23.30 -7.44
N GLN A 484 18.39 -22.12 -7.29
CA GLN A 484 18.31 -21.09 -8.35
C GLN A 484 19.59 -20.24 -8.42
N VAL A 485 20.38 -20.21 -7.35
CA VAL A 485 21.64 -19.47 -7.29
C VAL A 485 22.63 -20.10 -8.27
N PRO A 486 23.40 -19.32 -9.06
CA PRO A 486 24.38 -19.85 -9.99
C PRO A 486 25.31 -20.89 -9.36
N ALA A 487 25.59 -21.99 -10.05
CA ALA A 487 26.39 -23.09 -9.50
C ALA A 487 27.83 -22.68 -9.10
N THR A 488 28.33 -21.58 -9.68
CA THR A 488 29.65 -20.99 -9.37
C THR A 488 29.65 -20.13 -8.10
N PHE A 489 28.49 -19.88 -7.51
CA PHE A 489 28.33 -19.10 -6.28
C PHE A 489 28.09 -20.02 -5.09
N GLU A 490 28.63 -19.64 -3.97
CA GLU A 490 28.31 -20.19 -2.66
C GLU A 490 27.18 -19.35 -2.04
N ALA A 491 26.41 -19.95 -1.15
CA ALA A 491 25.38 -19.28 -0.37
C ALA A 491 25.56 -19.62 1.11
N TRP A 492 25.70 -18.60 1.93
CA TRP A 492 25.98 -18.74 3.36
C TRP A 492 25.05 -17.85 4.19
N LEU A 493 24.55 -18.41 5.28
CA LEU A 493 23.91 -17.65 6.35
C LEU A 493 24.92 -17.45 7.46
N VAL A 494 24.96 -16.26 8.03
CA VAL A 494 25.98 -15.88 9.02
C VAL A 494 25.35 -15.14 10.19
N ASP A 495 25.69 -15.56 11.39
CA ASP A 495 25.41 -14.83 12.63
C ASP A 495 26.69 -14.10 13.07
N PRO A 496 26.79 -12.79 12.90
CA PRO A 496 27.96 -12.01 13.32
C PRO A 496 28.19 -12.03 14.83
N THR A 497 27.12 -12.16 15.62
CA THR A 497 27.19 -12.13 17.09
C THR A 497 27.88 -13.36 17.67
N THR A 498 27.47 -14.55 17.18
CA THR A 498 28.05 -15.83 17.64
C THR A 498 29.14 -16.35 16.72
N ARG A 499 29.33 -15.71 15.54
CA ARG A 499 30.21 -16.14 14.43
C ARG A 499 29.87 -17.50 13.86
N ALA A 500 28.68 -17.97 14.13
CA ALA A 500 28.17 -19.15 13.48
C ALA A 500 27.90 -18.88 11.98
N SER A 501 28.20 -19.86 11.16
CA SER A 501 27.93 -19.80 9.73
C SER A 501 27.44 -21.13 9.22
N TRP A 502 26.48 -21.07 8.29
CA TRP A 502 25.85 -22.24 7.68
C TRP A 502 25.97 -22.17 6.16
N ASN A 503 26.55 -23.21 5.58
CA ASN A 503 26.55 -23.36 4.13
C ASN A 503 25.17 -23.83 3.67
N LEU A 504 24.44 -22.96 2.97
CA LEU A 504 23.06 -23.22 2.56
C LEU A 504 22.93 -24.27 1.45
N ARG A 505 24.00 -24.51 0.68
CA ARG A 505 24.03 -25.60 -0.29
C ARG A 505 24.17 -26.97 0.38
N ALA A 506 24.83 -27.04 1.52
CA ALA A 506 24.92 -28.26 2.30
C ALA A 506 23.68 -28.49 3.16
N SER A 507 23.13 -27.42 3.73
CA SER A 507 21.90 -27.44 4.51
C SER A 507 21.20 -26.08 4.43
N PRO A 508 20.02 -25.99 3.82
CA PRO A 508 19.28 -24.73 3.74
C PRO A 508 18.58 -24.37 5.05
N ARG A 509 19.07 -24.84 6.18
CA ARG A 509 18.49 -24.63 7.50
C ARG A 509 19.55 -24.17 8.49
N ALA A 510 19.17 -23.22 9.32
CA ALA A 510 19.97 -22.76 10.45
C ALA A 510 19.12 -22.74 11.71
N ARG A 511 19.76 -22.99 12.87
CA ARG A 511 19.16 -22.84 14.18
C ARG A 511 19.90 -21.77 14.94
N LEU A 512 19.22 -20.71 15.28
CA LEU A 512 19.72 -19.71 16.19
C LEU A 512 19.42 -20.15 17.62
N GLU A 513 20.44 -20.11 18.46
CA GLU A 513 20.27 -20.43 19.88
C GLU A 513 19.56 -19.27 20.59
N VAL A 514 18.82 -19.62 21.61
CA VAL A 514 17.93 -18.83 22.46
C VAL A 514 18.12 -17.32 22.34
N LEU A 515 17.21 -16.66 21.64
CA LEU A 515 17.05 -15.21 21.74
C LEU A 515 16.29 -14.92 23.05
N SER A 516 16.71 -13.89 23.78
CA SER A 516 15.93 -13.39 24.91
C SER A 516 14.70 -12.66 24.40
N ASP A 517 13.69 -12.53 25.26
CA ASP A 517 12.47 -11.77 24.99
C ASP A 517 12.81 -10.33 24.55
N GLY A 518 12.23 -9.87 23.45
CA GLY A 518 12.51 -8.56 22.86
C GLY A 518 13.91 -8.39 22.25
N ALA A 519 14.69 -9.47 22.11
CA ALA A 519 16.03 -9.37 21.54
C ALA A 519 16.00 -9.34 20.02
N THR A 520 16.89 -8.53 19.46
CA THR A 520 17.20 -8.50 18.03
C THR A 520 18.53 -9.19 17.77
N ARG A 521 18.61 -9.99 16.71
CA ARG A 521 19.82 -10.67 16.26
C ARG A 521 20.15 -10.22 14.84
N PRO A 522 21.27 -9.51 14.66
CA PRO A 522 21.76 -9.19 13.32
C PRO A 522 22.22 -10.46 12.62
N MET A 523 21.89 -10.60 11.37
CA MET A 523 22.23 -11.72 10.50
C MET A 523 22.76 -11.22 9.16
N ARG A 524 23.48 -12.06 8.42
CA ARG A 524 23.88 -11.79 7.05
C ARG A 524 23.63 -13.00 6.17
N LEU A 525 23.03 -12.76 4.99
CA LEU A 525 22.97 -13.70 3.90
C LEU A 525 24.06 -13.30 2.89
N VAL A 526 25.04 -14.17 2.66
CA VAL A 526 26.17 -13.92 1.73
C VAL A 526 26.11 -14.89 0.59
N VAL A 527 26.00 -14.37 -0.62
CA VAL A 527 25.90 -15.17 -1.87
C VAL A 527 26.90 -14.64 -2.87
N GLY A 528 27.78 -15.48 -3.39
CA GLY A 528 28.78 -15.04 -4.36
C GLY A 528 29.85 -16.09 -4.64
N THR A 529 30.88 -15.67 -5.39
CA THR A 529 32.06 -16.51 -5.65
C THR A 529 32.74 -16.90 -4.35
N SER A 530 33.46 -18.03 -4.33
CA SER A 530 34.20 -18.48 -3.14
C SER A 530 35.13 -17.41 -2.60
N ALA A 531 35.80 -16.64 -3.46
CA ALA A 531 36.66 -15.54 -3.04
C ALA A 531 35.89 -14.43 -2.33
N TYR A 532 34.72 -14.04 -2.84
CA TYR A 532 33.84 -13.04 -2.23
C TYR A 532 33.33 -13.49 -0.85
N VAL A 533 32.85 -14.73 -0.77
CA VAL A 533 32.36 -15.31 0.48
C VAL A 533 33.49 -15.37 1.53
N GLN A 534 34.69 -15.81 1.14
CA GLN A 534 35.84 -15.84 2.05
C GLN A 534 36.25 -14.45 2.52
N GLU A 535 36.19 -13.44 1.67
CA GLU A 535 36.43 -12.04 2.05
C GLU A 535 35.37 -11.57 3.08
N ALA A 536 34.09 -11.77 2.77
CA ALA A 536 32.98 -11.39 3.67
C ALA A 536 33.01 -12.12 5.02
N LEU A 537 33.46 -13.38 5.04
CA LEU A 537 33.61 -14.16 6.30
C LEU A 537 34.92 -13.84 7.06
N ARG A 538 35.91 -13.26 6.40
CA ARG A 538 37.17 -12.89 7.04
C ARG A 538 36.99 -11.80 8.08
N ASP A 539 36.22 -10.78 7.76
CA ASP A 539 35.89 -9.67 8.67
C ASP A 539 35.19 -10.18 9.94
N LEU A 540 34.31 -11.19 9.76
CA LEU A 540 33.62 -11.83 10.88
C LEU A 540 34.51 -12.70 11.74
N LYS A 541 35.54 -13.32 11.17
CA LYS A 541 36.54 -14.13 11.92
C LYS A 541 37.57 -13.26 12.62
N ALA A 542 37.75 -12.02 12.21
CA ALA A 542 38.76 -11.11 12.77
C ALA A 542 38.37 -10.50 14.12
N LEU A 543 37.08 -10.43 14.46
CA LEU A 543 36.63 -9.88 15.75
C LEU A 543 36.75 -10.93 16.88
N PRO A 544 37.21 -10.60 18.10
CA PRO A 544 37.12 -11.48 19.25
C PRO A 544 35.69 -11.82 19.65
N LEU A 545 35.41 -13.06 20.05
CA LEU A 545 34.06 -13.47 20.53
C LEU A 545 33.76 -13.01 21.95
N GLU A 546 34.84 -12.78 22.70
CA GLU A 546 34.83 -12.40 24.12
C GLU A 546 35.89 -11.34 24.36
N TYR A 547 35.73 -10.59 25.42
CA TYR A 547 36.81 -9.75 25.91
C TYR A 547 37.99 -10.62 26.29
N VAL A 548 39.18 -10.32 25.79
CA VAL A 548 40.38 -11.09 26.07
C VAL A 548 41.54 -10.16 26.38
N LEU A 549 42.25 -10.44 27.46
CA LEU A 549 43.61 -9.91 27.72
C LEU A 549 44.59 -11.05 27.53
N HIS A 550 45.36 -11.01 26.46
CA HIS A 550 46.45 -11.98 26.23
C HIS A 550 47.64 -11.73 27.16
N PRO A 551 48.43 -12.76 27.43
CA PRO A 551 49.66 -12.60 28.23
C PRO A 551 50.59 -11.53 27.64
N PRO A 552 51.24 -10.71 28.49
CA PRO A 552 52.25 -9.75 28.04
C PRO A 552 53.41 -10.43 27.31
N TYR A 553 53.92 -9.80 26.26
CA TYR A 553 55.05 -10.28 25.49
C TYR A 553 56.02 -9.14 25.16
N PRO A 554 57.37 -9.35 25.29
CA PRO A 554 57.99 -10.52 25.88
C PRO A 554 57.74 -10.62 27.41
N ASN A 555 57.69 -11.84 27.92
CA ASN A 555 57.53 -12.10 29.34
C ASN A 555 58.38 -13.35 29.73
N PRO A 556 59.51 -13.23 30.45
CA PRO A 556 60.07 -12.01 31.08
C PRO A 556 60.50 -10.93 30.09
N SER A 557 60.36 -9.64 30.50
CA SER A 557 60.74 -8.48 29.71
C SER A 557 61.90 -7.72 30.29
N ALA A 558 62.81 -7.27 29.41
CA ALA A 558 63.89 -6.34 29.73
C ALA A 558 63.68 -4.91 29.21
N GLY A 559 62.56 -4.68 28.45
CA GLY A 559 62.28 -3.44 27.80
C GLY A 559 60.74 -3.19 27.67
N PRO A 560 60.31 -2.57 26.59
CA PRO A 560 58.88 -2.41 26.30
C PRO A 560 58.14 -3.75 26.25
N VAL A 561 56.88 -3.72 26.64
CA VAL A 561 55.97 -4.87 26.68
C VAL A 561 54.73 -4.57 25.87
N ALA A 562 54.33 -5.53 25.05
CA ALA A 562 53.08 -5.49 24.35
C ALA A 562 52.08 -6.49 24.95
N PHE A 563 50.84 -6.14 25.00
CA PHE A 563 49.74 -7.07 25.28
C PHE A 563 48.62 -6.86 24.25
N GLN A 564 48.02 -7.95 23.85
CA GLN A 564 46.87 -7.91 22.92
C GLN A 564 45.57 -7.89 23.73
N VAL A 565 44.69 -6.99 23.33
CA VAL A 565 43.39 -6.80 23.91
C VAL A 565 42.35 -7.15 22.82
N GLY A 566 41.52 -8.13 23.09
CA GLY A 566 40.41 -8.49 22.21
C GLY A 566 39.10 -7.90 22.72
N LEU A 567 38.36 -7.19 21.84
CA LEU A 567 37.09 -6.57 22.14
C LEU A 567 36.04 -7.15 21.20
N PRO A 568 34.93 -7.75 21.68
CA PRO A 568 33.84 -8.24 20.85
C PRO A 568 32.97 -7.10 20.27
N GLU A 569 32.97 -5.95 20.92
CA GLU A 569 32.21 -4.75 20.59
C GLU A 569 33.00 -3.48 20.92
N ASP A 570 32.52 -2.34 20.40
CA ASP A 570 33.11 -1.04 20.74
C ASP A 570 32.90 -0.76 22.22
N ASP A 571 34.01 -0.49 22.95
CA ASP A 571 33.93 -0.27 24.41
C ASP A 571 35.04 0.67 24.89
N ARG A 572 34.88 1.13 26.13
CA ARG A 572 35.92 1.91 26.84
C ARG A 572 36.83 0.99 27.60
N VAL A 573 38.14 1.03 27.26
CA VAL A 573 39.14 0.12 27.82
C VAL A 573 40.04 0.86 28.79
N THR A 574 40.18 0.30 29.98
CA THR A 574 41.18 0.70 30.97
C THR A 574 42.22 -0.42 31.13
N VAL A 575 43.48 -0.07 31.00
CA VAL A 575 44.59 -1.00 31.26
C VAL A 575 45.53 -0.39 32.31
N GLU A 576 45.68 -1.10 33.42
CA GLU A 576 46.50 -0.66 34.55
C GLU A 576 47.53 -1.71 34.93
N VAL A 577 48.65 -1.24 35.46
CA VAL A 577 49.75 -2.10 35.96
C VAL A 577 49.92 -1.90 37.45
N TYR A 578 50.02 -3.02 38.16
CA TYR A 578 50.15 -3.07 39.61
C TYR A 578 51.43 -3.82 40.04
N ASN A 579 52.02 -3.47 41.18
CA ASN A 579 53.02 -4.24 41.79
C ASN A 579 52.42 -5.38 42.66
N ILE A 580 53.32 -6.18 43.32
CA ILE A 580 52.90 -7.30 44.17
C ILE A 580 52.13 -6.86 45.44
N LEU A 581 52.24 -5.59 45.82
CA LEU A 581 51.51 -5.01 46.96
C LEU A 581 50.14 -4.46 46.55
N GLY A 582 49.75 -4.61 45.29
CA GLY A 582 48.48 -4.09 44.77
C GLY A 582 48.48 -2.57 44.51
N GLN A 583 49.63 -1.92 44.59
CA GLN A 583 49.74 -0.50 44.29
C GLN A 583 49.77 -0.32 42.75
N ARG A 584 48.99 0.62 42.24
CA ARG A 584 48.99 0.96 40.81
C ARG A 584 50.26 1.71 40.45
N ILE A 585 51.04 1.13 39.55
CA ILE A 585 52.30 1.65 39.05
C ILE A 585 52.12 2.50 37.80
N ALA A 586 51.20 2.09 36.92
CA ALA A 586 50.91 2.81 35.69
C ALA A 586 49.45 2.62 35.27
N ARG A 587 48.93 3.61 34.58
CA ARG A 587 47.69 3.51 33.81
C ARG A 587 48.06 3.66 32.34
N VAL A 588 47.97 2.58 31.60
CA VAL A 588 48.42 2.50 30.20
C VAL A 588 47.31 2.96 29.25
N LYS A 589 46.07 2.65 29.61
CA LYS A 589 44.84 3.15 28.97
C LYS A 589 43.88 3.57 30.07
N ASP A 590 43.15 4.68 29.86
CA ASP A 590 42.27 5.27 30.89
C ASP A 590 40.88 5.51 30.30
N GLY A 591 40.06 4.46 30.20
CA GLY A 591 38.74 4.53 29.65
C GLY A 591 38.71 5.02 28.19
N GLU A 592 39.75 4.70 27.43
CA GLU A 592 39.82 5.09 26.02
C GLU A 592 38.79 4.33 25.18
N PRO A 593 38.04 5.00 24.32
CA PRO A 593 37.16 4.32 23.39
C PRO A 593 38.00 3.53 22.37
N MET A 594 37.72 2.24 22.26
CA MET A 594 38.35 1.32 21.30
C MET A 594 37.28 0.57 20.53
N THR A 595 37.46 0.43 19.22
CA THR A 595 36.54 -0.32 18.38
C THR A 595 36.63 -1.82 18.60
N ALA A 596 35.59 -2.57 18.23
CA ALA A 596 35.63 -4.02 18.18
C ALA A 596 36.86 -4.52 17.39
N GLY A 597 37.54 -5.54 17.89
CA GLY A 597 38.73 -6.06 17.23
C GLY A 597 39.84 -6.49 18.19
N VAL A 598 41.03 -6.86 17.64
CA VAL A 598 42.23 -7.17 18.38
C VAL A 598 43.18 -5.98 18.31
N HIS A 599 43.48 -5.40 19.44
CA HIS A 599 44.38 -4.25 19.57
C HIS A 599 45.69 -4.63 20.28
N THR A 600 46.79 -4.09 19.79
CA THR A 600 48.07 -4.22 20.48
C THR A 600 48.36 -2.96 21.29
N VAL A 601 48.40 -3.11 22.58
CA VAL A 601 48.77 -2.04 23.52
C VAL A 601 50.23 -2.21 23.87
N VAL A 602 51.06 -1.23 23.54
CA VAL A 602 52.49 -1.23 23.86
C VAL A 602 52.74 -0.28 25.03
N TRP A 603 53.51 -0.75 26.01
CA TRP A 603 53.87 0.02 27.15
C TRP A 603 55.38 -0.10 27.45
N ASP A 604 56.02 1.02 27.70
CA ASP A 604 57.44 1.05 28.06
C ASP A 604 57.64 0.74 29.56
N ALA A 605 58.02 -0.50 29.82
CA ALA A 605 58.31 -0.99 31.15
C ALA A 605 59.78 -0.83 31.54
N SER A 606 60.65 -0.19 30.75
CA SER A 606 62.10 -0.12 30.94
C SER A 606 62.52 0.55 32.26
N ARG A 607 61.67 1.45 32.78
CA ARG A 607 61.92 2.19 34.01
C ARG A 607 61.53 1.43 35.30
N LEU A 608 60.93 0.25 35.15
CA LEU A 608 60.55 -0.54 36.31
C LEU A 608 61.74 -1.32 36.89
N ALA A 609 61.74 -1.49 38.20
CA ALA A 609 62.68 -2.41 38.88
C ALA A 609 62.34 -3.86 38.44
N SER A 610 63.38 -4.73 38.49
CA SER A 610 63.17 -6.16 38.31
C SER A 610 62.19 -6.68 39.37
N GLY A 611 61.21 -7.46 38.95
CA GLY A 611 60.14 -7.94 39.83
C GLY A 611 58.90 -8.47 39.07
N VAL A 612 57.91 -8.83 39.86
CA VAL A 612 56.60 -9.29 39.33
C VAL A 612 55.59 -8.15 39.37
N TYR A 613 54.89 -7.99 38.25
CA TYR A 613 53.82 -7.01 38.07
C TYR A 613 52.59 -7.70 37.57
N PHE A 614 51.46 -7.03 37.71
CA PHE A 614 50.16 -7.51 37.24
C PHE A 614 49.55 -6.46 36.32
N VAL A 615 49.22 -6.86 35.09
CA VAL A 615 48.52 -6.04 34.09
C VAL A 615 47.04 -6.39 34.19
N ARG A 616 46.19 -5.42 34.48
CA ARG A 616 44.75 -5.58 34.61
C ARG A 616 44.04 -4.80 33.49
N MET A 617 43.18 -5.46 32.80
CA MET A 617 42.27 -4.87 31.83
C MET A 617 40.86 -4.84 32.41
N GLU A 618 40.14 -3.72 32.18
CA GLU A 618 38.72 -3.54 32.44
C GLU A 618 38.05 -2.99 31.16
N ALA A 619 36.94 -3.63 30.74
CA ALA A 619 36.10 -3.18 29.64
C ALA A 619 34.66 -3.68 29.92
N GLY A 620 33.69 -2.78 29.98
CA GLY A 620 32.33 -3.10 30.43
C GLY A 620 32.33 -3.82 31.79
N THR A 621 31.77 -5.01 31.84
CA THR A 621 31.76 -5.89 33.02
C THR A 621 33.00 -6.82 33.12
N TYR A 622 33.80 -6.87 32.04
CA TYR A 622 34.95 -7.75 31.98
C TYR A 622 36.13 -7.20 32.78
N ARG A 623 36.75 -8.07 33.56
CA ARG A 623 37.98 -7.79 34.27
C ARG A 623 38.91 -9.00 34.22
N LYS A 624 40.12 -8.80 33.73
CA LYS A 624 41.15 -9.85 33.66
C LYS A 624 42.50 -9.30 34.07
N THR A 625 43.29 -10.13 34.75
CA THR A 625 44.65 -9.80 35.16
C THR A 625 45.63 -10.82 34.60
N GLN A 626 46.75 -10.33 34.06
CA GLN A 626 47.86 -11.13 33.54
C GLN A 626 49.15 -10.80 34.30
N LYS A 627 49.99 -11.81 34.52
CA LYS A 627 51.28 -11.67 35.19
C LYS A 627 52.33 -11.18 34.20
N LEU A 628 53.11 -10.18 34.61
CA LEU A 628 54.27 -9.68 33.91
C LEU A 628 55.52 -9.84 34.81
N VAL A 629 56.57 -10.43 34.28
CA VAL A 629 57.86 -10.54 34.95
C VAL A 629 58.83 -9.56 34.28
N ARG A 630 59.37 -8.65 35.09
CA ARG A 630 60.40 -7.67 34.66
C ARG A 630 61.76 -8.15 35.08
N ILE A 631 62.71 -8.22 34.17
CA ILE A 631 64.10 -8.50 34.38
C ILE A 631 64.97 -7.33 33.89
N ARG A 632 66.20 -7.22 34.37
CA ARG A 632 67.13 -6.19 33.87
C ARG A 632 67.66 -6.53 32.51
#